data_501a66c57373367ccd3e8fe6fac16903
#
_entry.id   501a66c57373367ccd3e8fe6fac16903
#
_cell.length_a   1.000
_cell.length_b   1.000
_cell.length_c   1.000
_cell.angle_alpha   90.00
_cell.angle_beta   90.00
_cell.angle_gamma   90.00
#
_symmetry.space_group_name_H-M   'P 1'
#
loop_
_entity.id
_entity.type
_entity.pdbx_description
1 polymer ?
#
loop_
_entity_poly.entity_id
_entity_poly.type
_entity_poly.pdbx_seq_one_letter_code
_entity_poly.pdbx_strand_id
1 'polypeptide(L)'
;RQYRESIDVYGSKRSFEWSLIEHEPHVLHTAKRPEPKIPEKIQVPDFAKRLPAGIRKFTTKGVYDLGKKTHLSFTQGAGHGGSHPHLAHEFLSALLEDRDPMPNAVQSANWTCVGLCAHESALAGGKIVKLPAFTQG
;
A
#
# COMPACT_ATOMS: atom_id res chain seq x y z
N ARG A 1 11.54 -8.41 17.17
CA ARG A 1 11.69 -8.00 15.75
C ARG A 1 10.89 -6.72 15.52
N GLN A 2 11.47 -5.78 14.82
CA GLN A 2 10.76 -4.59 14.38
C GLN A 2 9.73 -4.98 13.31
N TYR A 3 8.51 -4.48 13.44
CA TYR A 3 7.48 -4.62 12.42
C TYR A 3 7.88 -3.81 11.19
N ARG A 4 7.79 -4.44 10.02
CA ARG A 4 8.09 -3.80 8.74
C ARG A 4 7.16 -4.32 7.66
N GLU A 5 6.59 -3.41 6.91
CA GLU A 5 5.92 -3.69 5.65
C GLU A 5 6.83 -3.27 4.50
N SER A 6 7.02 -4.15 3.53
CA SER A 6 7.78 -3.85 2.33
C SER A 6 7.30 -4.71 1.17
N ILE A 7 7.52 -4.22 -0.03
CA ILE A 7 7.26 -4.95 -1.26
C ILE A 7 8.37 -4.67 -2.26
N ASP A 8 8.96 -5.73 -2.81
CA ASP A 8 9.90 -5.66 -3.92
C ASP A 8 9.23 -6.25 -5.15
N VAL A 9 9.41 -5.62 -6.30
CA VAL A 9 8.81 -6.05 -7.56
C VAL A 9 9.88 -6.18 -8.62
N TYR A 10 10.07 -7.38 -9.14
CA TYR A 10 11.07 -7.68 -10.16
C TYR A 10 10.40 -7.98 -11.50
N GLY A 11 10.54 -7.05 -12.43
CA GLY A 11 10.01 -7.16 -13.78
C GLY A 11 11.09 -7.23 -14.84
N SER A 12 10.74 -7.66 -16.05
CA SER A 12 11.68 -7.78 -17.18
C SER A 12 12.23 -6.45 -17.69
N LYS A 13 11.55 -5.33 -17.45
CA LYS A 13 11.95 -4.00 -17.90
C LYS A 13 12.39 -3.08 -16.75
N ARG A 14 11.81 -3.25 -15.57
CA ARG A 14 12.05 -2.45 -14.38
C ARG A 14 11.90 -3.30 -13.15
N SER A 15 12.67 -2.98 -12.11
CA SER A 15 12.52 -3.57 -10.78
C SER A 15 12.45 -2.46 -9.75
N PHE A 16 11.57 -2.63 -8.78
CA PHE A 16 11.37 -1.72 -7.68
C PHE A 16 11.79 -2.40 -6.39
N GLU A 17 12.60 -1.74 -5.58
CA GLU A 17 13.03 -2.19 -4.27
C GLU A 17 12.60 -1.19 -3.20
N TRP A 18 11.90 -1.69 -2.20
CA TRP A 18 11.50 -0.89 -1.06
C TRP A 18 12.73 -0.57 -0.19
N SER A 19 12.84 0.67 0.24
CA SER A 19 13.95 1.08 1.12
C SER A 19 14.03 0.23 2.38
N LEU A 20 15.25 -0.18 2.74
CA LEU A 20 15.52 -0.88 4.00
C LEU A 20 15.40 0.04 5.21
N ILE A 21 15.62 1.32 5.03
CA ILE A 21 15.62 2.33 6.08
C ILE A 21 14.36 3.18 5.94
N GLU A 22 13.62 3.32 7.03
CA GLU A 22 12.42 4.15 7.06
C GLU A 22 12.78 5.60 6.68
N HIS A 23 11.97 6.21 5.82
CA HIS A 23 12.12 7.56 5.27
C HIS A 23 13.20 7.74 4.20
N GLU A 24 13.98 6.72 3.87
CA GLU A 24 14.86 6.80 2.70
C GLU A 24 14.10 6.57 1.39
N PRO A 25 14.59 7.10 0.27
CA PRO A 25 14.00 6.85 -1.04
C PRO A 25 14.03 5.38 -1.41
N HIS A 26 12.99 4.92 -2.08
CA HIS A 26 12.97 3.61 -2.74
C HIS A 26 13.87 3.63 -3.98
N VAL A 27 14.17 2.46 -4.51
CA VAL A 27 15.08 2.31 -5.65
C VAL A 27 14.33 1.73 -6.85
N LEU A 28 14.48 2.37 -8.00
CA LEU A 28 13.98 1.88 -9.27
C LEU A 28 15.16 1.53 -10.18
N HIS A 29 15.22 0.27 -10.59
CA HIS A 29 16.17 -0.21 -11.58
C HIS A 29 15.49 -0.29 -12.94
N THR A 30 16.14 0.20 -13.97
CA THR A 30 15.65 0.13 -15.36
C THR A 30 16.61 -0.68 -16.22
N ALA A 31 16.09 -1.60 -17.02
CA ALA A 31 16.89 -2.49 -17.87
C ALA A 31 17.49 -1.81 -19.10
N LYS A 32 17.38 -0.49 -19.26
CA LYS A 32 17.99 0.23 -20.40
C LYS A 32 19.51 0.31 -20.28
N ARG A 33 20.21 -0.06 -21.32
CA ARG A 33 21.66 0.18 -21.50
C ARG A 33 21.90 1.59 -22.03
N PRO A 34 23.10 2.21 -21.86
CA PRO A 34 24.37 1.61 -21.46
C PRO A 34 24.64 1.60 -19.96
N GLU A 35 25.63 0.83 -19.58
CA GLU A 35 26.24 0.75 -18.24
C GLU A 35 27.10 2.00 -17.91
N PRO A 36 27.27 2.41 -16.62
CA PRO A 36 26.71 1.78 -15.45
C PRO A 36 25.24 2.15 -15.24
N LYS A 37 24.45 1.19 -14.83
CA LYS A 37 23.05 1.45 -14.44
C LYS A 37 23.05 2.14 -13.07
N ILE A 38 22.80 3.42 -13.08
CA ILE A 38 22.57 4.16 -11.83
C ILE A 38 21.12 3.94 -11.43
N PRO A 39 20.85 3.33 -10.27
CA PRO A 39 19.50 3.19 -9.79
C PRO A 39 18.86 4.55 -9.55
N GLU A 40 17.63 4.71 -9.98
CA GLU A 40 16.86 5.92 -9.70
C GLU A 40 16.29 5.86 -8.29
N LYS A 41 16.58 6.87 -7.48
CA LYS A 41 15.95 7.03 -6.17
C LYS A 41 14.60 7.72 -6.36
N ILE A 42 13.55 7.08 -5.87
CA ILE A 42 12.18 7.61 -5.96
C ILE A 42 11.58 7.79 -4.57
N GLN A 43 10.88 8.87 -4.39
CA GLN A 43 10.07 9.15 -3.21
C GLN A 43 8.62 8.77 -3.49
N VAL A 44 7.94 8.19 -2.52
CA VAL A 44 6.50 8.02 -2.60
C VAL A 44 5.84 9.40 -2.57
N PRO A 45 5.01 9.75 -3.56
CA PRO A 45 4.33 11.04 -3.56
C PRO A 45 3.41 11.20 -2.35
N ASP A 46 3.41 12.37 -1.74
CA ASP A 46 2.43 12.72 -0.72
C ASP A 46 1.09 13.09 -1.38
N PHE A 47 0.15 12.17 -1.32
CA PHE A 47 -1.20 12.38 -1.84
C PHE A 47 -2.18 13.00 -0.84
N ALA A 48 -1.75 13.36 0.36
CA ALA A 48 -2.62 13.97 1.37
C ALA A 48 -3.31 15.24 0.84
N LYS A 49 -2.66 15.98 -0.06
CA LYS A 49 -3.24 17.18 -0.69
C LYS A 49 -4.48 16.90 -1.56
N ARG A 50 -4.70 15.65 -1.98
CA ARG A 50 -5.90 15.25 -2.72
C ARG A 50 -7.13 15.09 -1.83
N LEU A 51 -6.93 14.98 -0.51
CA LEU A 51 -8.00 14.88 0.45
C LEU A 51 -8.55 16.27 0.82
N PRO A 52 -9.85 16.39 1.12
CA PRO A 52 -10.43 17.58 1.71
C PRO A 52 -9.67 18.04 2.94
N ALA A 53 -9.55 19.34 3.15
CA ALA A 53 -8.74 19.91 4.22
C ALA A 53 -9.08 19.37 5.62
N GLY A 54 -10.37 19.13 5.90
CA GLY A 54 -10.84 18.57 7.16
C GLY A 54 -10.37 17.13 7.43
N ILE A 55 -10.09 16.37 6.37
CA ILE A 55 -9.67 14.96 6.46
C ILE A 55 -8.13 14.85 6.40
N ARG A 56 -7.48 15.76 5.72
CA ARG A 56 -6.01 15.73 5.48
C ARG A 56 -5.18 15.56 6.76
N LYS A 57 -5.60 16.18 7.86
CA LYS A 57 -4.94 16.08 9.17
C LYS A 57 -4.84 14.64 9.70
N PHE A 58 -5.71 13.75 9.25
CA PHE A 58 -5.70 12.35 9.67
C PHE A 58 -4.69 11.48 8.92
N THR A 59 -4.00 12.01 7.94
CA THR A 59 -2.90 11.32 7.24
C THR A 59 -1.56 11.50 7.94
N THR A 60 -1.47 12.36 8.96
CA THR A 60 -0.22 12.63 9.69
C THR A 60 -0.06 11.70 10.89
N LYS A 61 1.19 11.53 11.34
CA LYS A 61 1.51 10.79 12.58
C LYS A 61 0.91 11.51 13.79
N GLY A 62 0.31 10.77 14.69
CA GLY A 62 -0.23 11.32 15.92
C GLY A 62 -1.44 10.58 16.40
N VAL A 63 -1.19 9.43 16.95
CA VAL A 63 -2.22 8.45 17.31
C VAL A 63 -2.58 8.52 18.78
N TYR A 64 -1.76 9.16 19.60
CA TYR A 64 -1.95 9.22 21.04
C TYR A 64 -1.59 10.59 21.57
N ASP A 65 -2.52 11.23 22.26
CA ASP A 65 -2.28 12.49 22.95
C ASP A 65 -1.73 12.19 24.36
N LEU A 66 -0.42 12.31 24.50
CA LEU A 66 0.27 12.08 25.78
C LEU A 66 -0.15 13.07 26.87
N GLY A 67 -0.53 14.30 26.49
CA GLY A 67 -0.97 15.32 27.42
C GLY A 67 -2.34 15.01 28.03
N LYS A 68 -3.25 14.53 27.22
CA LYS A 68 -4.61 14.17 27.64
C LYS A 68 -4.75 12.70 28.06
N LYS A 69 -3.71 11.90 27.85
CA LYS A 69 -3.72 10.43 28.09
C LYS A 69 -4.90 9.72 27.40
N THR A 70 -5.31 10.22 26.24
CA THR A 70 -6.42 9.69 25.47
C THR A 70 -5.93 9.09 24.16
N HIS A 71 -6.53 7.96 23.82
CA HIS A 71 -6.34 7.37 22.51
C HIS A 71 -7.19 8.13 21.48
N LEU A 72 -6.53 8.76 20.52
CA LEU A 72 -7.19 9.55 19.48
C LEU A 72 -7.72 8.64 18.35
N SER A 73 -8.45 7.58 18.69
CA SER A 73 -8.86 6.60 17.68
C SER A 73 -9.65 7.20 16.52
N PHE A 74 -10.41 8.25 16.76
CA PHE A 74 -11.12 8.99 15.71
C PHE A 74 -10.25 10.01 14.97
N THR A 75 -9.09 10.35 15.51
CA THR A 75 -8.10 11.23 14.88
C THR A 75 -6.87 10.47 14.39
N GLN A 76 -6.87 9.18 14.57
CA GLN A 76 -5.85 8.23 14.19
C GLN A 76 -5.82 8.03 12.69
N GLY A 77 -5.31 8.96 11.96
CA GLY A 77 -5.23 8.81 10.52
C GLY A 77 -3.97 8.12 10.00
N ALA A 78 -2.95 8.01 10.86
CA ALA A 78 -1.62 7.64 10.40
C ALA A 78 -1.37 6.11 10.29
N GLY A 79 -2.35 5.26 10.58
CA GLY A 79 -2.23 3.83 10.37
C GLY A 79 -1.81 3.50 8.94
N HIS A 80 -0.86 2.58 8.78
CA HIS A 80 -0.27 2.21 7.49
C HIS A 80 0.20 3.42 6.66
N GLY A 81 0.97 4.31 7.30
CA GLY A 81 1.51 5.49 6.63
C GLY A 81 0.48 6.55 6.21
N GLY A 82 -0.71 6.55 6.82
CA GLY A 82 -1.77 7.51 6.52
C GLY A 82 -2.72 7.05 5.39
N SER A 83 -2.71 5.79 5.00
CA SER A 83 -3.56 5.28 3.92
C SER A 83 -5.04 5.15 4.28
N HIS A 84 -5.37 4.92 5.56
CA HIS A 84 -6.76 4.71 5.98
C HIS A 84 -7.71 5.86 5.60
N PRO A 85 -7.38 7.14 5.81
CA PRO A 85 -8.22 8.24 5.35
C PRO A 85 -8.44 8.26 3.84
N HIS A 86 -7.43 7.87 3.05
CA HIS A 86 -7.56 7.77 1.59
C HIS A 86 -8.56 6.69 1.20
N LEU A 87 -8.46 5.50 1.80
CA LEU A 87 -9.39 4.39 1.52
C LEU A 87 -10.82 4.75 1.92
N ALA A 88 -11.02 5.32 3.10
CA ALA A 88 -12.33 5.73 3.57
C ALA A 88 -12.93 6.83 2.67
N HIS A 89 -12.13 7.82 2.28
CA HIS A 89 -12.56 8.89 1.39
C HIS A 89 -12.94 8.36 0.01
N GLU A 90 -12.13 7.46 -0.56
CA GLU A 90 -12.42 6.86 -1.86
C GLU A 90 -13.72 6.05 -1.84
N PHE A 91 -13.92 5.24 -0.80
CA PHE A 91 -15.15 4.46 -0.65
C PHE A 91 -16.40 5.36 -0.56
N LEU A 92 -16.35 6.39 0.29
CA LEU A 92 -17.48 7.32 0.44
C LEU A 92 -17.72 8.14 -0.83
N SER A 93 -16.66 8.59 -1.51
CA SER A 93 -16.78 9.30 -2.78
C SER A 93 -17.41 8.42 -3.86
N ALA A 94 -17.00 7.16 -3.94
CA ALA A 94 -17.56 6.21 -4.88
C ALA A 94 -19.06 6.01 -4.67
N LEU A 95 -19.50 5.90 -3.40
CA LEU A 95 -20.94 5.81 -3.08
C LEU A 95 -21.71 7.08 -3.47
N LEU A 96 -21.14 8.27 -3.22
CA LEU A 96 -21.80 9.54 -3.55
C LEU A 96 -21.84 9.80 -5.05
N GLU A 97 -20.87 9.31 -5.79
CA GLU A 97 -20.72 9.48 -7.23
C GLU A 97 -21.34 8.34 -8.05
N ASP A 98 -21.93 7.34 -7.38
CA ASP A 98 -22.52 6.13 -7.98
C ASP A 98 -21.57 5.41 -8.94
N ARG A 99 -20.33 5.18 -8.47
CA ARG A 99 -19.28 4.49 -9.22
C ARG A 99 -18.60 3.40 -8.37
N ASP A 100 -17.87 2.52 -9.02
CA ASP A 100 -17.02 1.57 -8.32
C ASP A 100 -15.89 2.28 -7.57
N PRO A 101 -15.58 1.87 -6.32
CA PRO A 101 -14.41 2.34 -5.61
C PRO A 101 -13.13 1.74 -6.21
N MET A 102 -12.00 2.38 -5.96
CA MET A 102 -10.69 1.85 -6.31
C MET A 102 -9.80 1.66 -5.06
N PRO A 103 -9.45 0.43 -4.68
CA PRO A 103 -9.75 -0.83 -5.34
C PRO A 103 -11.22 -1.25 -5.19
N ASN A 104 -11.78 -1.89 -6.22
CA ASN A 104 -13.09 -2.52 -6.14
C ASN A 104 -13.01 -3.93 -5.53
N ALA A 105 -14.17 -4.58 -5.35
CA ALA A 105 -14.24 -5.90 -4.74
C ALA A 105 -13.46 -6.97 -5.51
N VAL A 106 -13.49 -6.92 -6.84
CA VAL A 106 -12.76 -7.87 -7.70
C VAL A 106 -11.25 -7.70 -7.57
N GLN A 107 -10.76 -6.45 -7.62
CA GLN A 107 -9.34 -6.16 -7.42
C GLN A 107 -8.88 -6.60 -6.03
N SER A 108 -9.67 -6.30 -5.01
CA SER A 108 -9.37 -6.68 -3.62
C SER A 108 -9.34 -8.20 -3.44
N ALA A 109 -10.28 -8.93 -4.05
CA ALA A 109 -10.28 -10.40 -4.04
C ALA A 109 -9.03 -10.96 -4.72
N ASN A 110 -8.66 -10.45 -5.90
CA ASN A 110 -7.46 -10.88 -6.62
C ASN A 110 -6.17 -10.62 -5.81
N TRP A 111 -6.09 -9.53 -5.08
CA TRP A 111 -4.92 -9.26 -4.22
C TRP A 111 -4.89 -10.15 -2.99
N THR A 112 -6.03 -10.34 -2.34
CA THR A 112 -6.15 -11.13 -1.10
C THR A 112 -5.86 -12.61 -1.36
N CYS A 113 -6.29 -13.17 -2.48
CA CYS A 113 -6.08 -14.58 -2.78
C CYS A 113 -4.60 -14.97 -2.90
N VAL A 114 -3.71 -14.02 -3.21
CA VAL A 114 -2.26 -14.28 -3.25
C VAL A 114 -1.76 -14.75 -1.88
N GLY A 115 -2.14 -14.05 -0.80
CA GLY A 115 -1.77 -14.42 0.56
C GLY A 115 -2.38 -15.77 0.99
N LEU A 116 -3.66 -15.99 0.64
CA LEU A 116 -4.34 -17.24 0.96
C LEU A 116 -3.69 -18.44 0.26
N CYS A 117 -3.41 -18.33 -1.04
CA CYS A 117 -2.74 -19.39 -1.80
C CYS A 117 -1.29 -19.60 -1.35
N ALA A 118 -0.58 -18.55 -0.96
CA ALA A 118 0.75 -18.66 -0.38
C ALA A 118 0.73 -19.43 0.95
N HIS A 119 -0.26 -19.18 1.80
CA HIS A 119 -0.47 -19.93 3.04
C HIS A 119 -0.78 -21.41 2.76
N GLU A 120 -1.68 -21.70 1.82
CA GLU A 120 -2.00 -23.06 1.40
C GLU A 120 -0.74 -23.79 0.87
N SER A 121 0.05 -23.13 0.03
CA SER A 121 1.32 -23.67 -0.47
C SER A 121 2.28 -23.98 0.67
N ALA A 122 2.41 -23.10 1.65
CA ALA A 122 3.29 -23.31 2.79
C ALA A 122 2.86 -24.52 3.64
N LEU A 123 1.56 -24.67 3.91
CA LEU A 123 1.03 -25.84 4.63
C LEU A 123 1.24 -27.14 3.85
N ALA A 124 1.27 -27.08 2.52
CA ALA A 124 1.52 -28.22 1.64
C ALA A 124 3.01 -28.46 1.30
N GLY A 125 3.93 -27.90 2.10
CA GLY A 125 5.38 -28.05 1.92
C GLY A 125 5.96 -27.36 0.69
N GLY A 126 5.36 -26.23 0.26
CA GLY A 126 5.81 -25.44 -0.90
C GLY A 126 5.24 -25.93 -2.24
N LYS A 127 4.15 -26.68 -2.21
CA LYS A 127 3.45 -27.11 -3.43
C LYS A 127 2.96 -25.90 -4.24
N ILE A 128 3.05 -25.98 -5.57
CA ILE A 128 2.52 -24.97 -6.46
C ILE A 128 0.99 -24.91 -6.34
N VAL A 129 0.46 -23.76 -5.97
CA VAL A 129 -0.97 -23.45 -5.91
C VAL A 129 -1.29 -22.44 -6.99
N LYS A 130 -2.29 -22.75 -7.83
CA LYS A 130 -2.74 -21.84 -8.88
C LYS A 130 -3.59 -20.72 -8.25
N LEU A 131 -3.23 -19.46 -8.53
CA LEU A 131 -4.05 -18.34 -8.13
C LEU A 131 -5.38 -18.32 -8.88
N PRO A 132 -6.53 -18.20 -8.19
CA PRO A 132 -7.78 -17.92 -8.86
C PRO A 132 -7.74 -16.53 -9.51
N ALA A 133 -8.49 -16.35 -10.59
CA ALA A 133 -8.67 -15.04 -11.22
C ALA A 133 -10.15 -14.68 -11.12
N PHE A 134 -10.43 -13.64 -10.35
CA PHE A 134 -11.77 -13.08 -10.25
C PHE A 134 -11.94 -12.03 -11.36
N THR A 135 -13.09 -12.03 -12.01
CA THR A 135 -13.47 -11.07 -13.04
C THR A 135 -14.80 -10.43 -12.68
N GLN A 136 -15.05 -9.24 -13.17
CA GLN A 136 -16.41 -8.68 -13.15
C GLN A 136 -17.27 -9.51 -14.08
N GLY A 137 -18.43 -9.93 -13.59
CA GLY A 137 -19.46 -10.62 -14.37
C GLY A 137 -20.12 -9.71 -15.38
#